data_2eb3c4cf8d5220a223fd3f187f0175d9
#
_entry.id   2eb3c4cf8d5220a223fd3f187f0175d9
#
_cell.length_a   1.000
_cell.length_b   1.000
_cell.length_c   1.000
_cell.angle_alpha   90.00
_cell.angle_beta   90.00
_cell.angle_gamma   90.00
#
_symmetry.space_group_name_H-M   'P 1'
#
loop_
_entity.id
_entity.type
_entity.pdbx_description
1 polymer ?
#
loop_
_entity_poly.entity_id
_entity_poly.type
_entity_poly.pdbx_seq_one_letter_code
_entity_poly.pdbx_strand_id
1 'polypeptide(L)'
;MKIRNEFDREDLMQTKNDKSIYKQLLHIVAPISFQYLMASFVSASDAFMLGFLDQDSLAASSLATQIPFVYSLFYGAFVFGFNVLAAQYWGKGDKKSVEEILTIAMRYALLVGILFSVLTACIPGQIMRIFTADPVLIEKGAVYLRTVSLSFVLTGFTQIYYGLLKVCDHAGLSSMIGSLAVVLNIVLNAVFIFGLVGMPAMGIAGAALATVCARIFETIAVIIVVTKYKCPKLGNMLVIKDRQMHKDYWKYTTPLLVNQIGWGGGVTMYSVIMGHMGSDATAANSIASIVRTIIASLCWGISAGVSIIIGQTLGQNKLEEAKKMGGKFVRLSIWIGAASGLVILLLIPLVLRVITLTPQAMYYLKFMLCMAAYYIIGNSLNSTIISGIFPAGGDTKFGMICDVVTLWCFVVPLGMLAAFVWHAPVLLVAFILTMDEFVKIPAVYIHYMKYKWVKNITR
;
A
#
# COMPACT_ATOMS: atom_id res chain seq x y z
N MET A 1 26.84 -44.17 16.25
CA MET A 1 26.31 -44.21 14.88
C MET A 1 24.83 -43.83 14.78
N LYS A 2 23.93 -44.23 15.66
CA LYS A 2 22.49 -43.82 15.64
C LYS A 2 22.26 -42.30 15.84
N ILE A 3 22.97 -41.65 16.78
CA ILE A 3 22.81 -40.21 17.08
C ILE A 3 23.24 -39.32 15.90
N ARG A 4 24.26 -39.73 15.13
CA ARG A 4 24.72 -38.99 13.96
C ARG A 4 23.72 -39.05 12.79
N ASN A 5 23.02 -40.20 12.66
CA ASN A 5 21.96 -40.37 11.65
C ASN A 5 20.65 -39.63 11.98
N GLU A 6 20.36 -39.32 13.25
CA GLU A 6 19.22 -38.50 13.64
C GLU A 6 19.50 -37.04 13.39
N PHE A 7 20.68 -36.54 13.73
CA PHE A 7 21.10 -35.15 13.40
C PHE A 7 21.09 -34.89 11.88
N ASP A 8 21.65 -35.81 11.08
CA ASP A 8 21.63 -35.70 9.62
C ASP A 8 20.21 -35.80 9.03
N ARG A 9 19.29 -36.50 9.64
CA ARG A 9 17.87 -36.55 9.25
C ARG A 9 17.11 -35.26 9.64
N GLU A 10 17.36 -34.73 10.81
CA GLU A 10 16.75 -33.47 11.24
C GLU A 10 17.24 -32.32 10.38
N ASP A 11 18.54 -32.24 10.06
CA ASP A 11 19.11 -31.22 9.16
C ASP A 11 18.57 -31.36 7.73
N LEU A 12 18.42 -32.58 7.21
CA LEU A 12 17.82 -32.86 5.90
C LEU A 12 16.33 -32.53 5.86
N MET A 13 15.57 -32.77 6.93
CA MET A 13 14.17 -32.37 7.03
C MET A 13 14.04 -30.86 7.19
N GLN A 14 14.91 -30.23 7.95
CA GLN A 14 14.95 -28.76 8.11
C GLN A 14 15.30 -28.06 6.80
N THR A 15 16.29 -28.54 6.06
CA THR A 15 16.64 -27.99 4.74
C THR A 15 15.57 -28.22 3.67
N LYS A 16 14.85 -29.35 3.69
CA LYS A 16 13.69 -29.58 2.82
C LYS A 16 12.51 -28.67 3.15
N ASN A 17 12.24 -28.48 4.44
CA ASN A 17 11.17 -27.60 4.91
C ASN A 17 11.51 -26.12 4.59
N ASP A 18 12.77 -25.72 4.71
CA ASP A 18 13.25 -24.39 4.35
C ASP A 18 13.09 -24.10 2.86
N LYS A 19 13.48 -25.03 1.98
CA LYS A 19 13.28 -24.90 0.53
C LYS A 19 11.80 -24.79 0.16
N SER A 20 10.91 -25.49 0.86
CA SER A 20 9.45 -25.41 0.68
C SER A 20 8.92 -24.04 1.06
N ILE A 21 9.36 -23.47 2.19
CA ILE A 21 8.96 -22.15 2.68
C ILE A 21 9.43 -21.06 1.72
N TYR A 22 10.69 -21.10 1.26
CA TYR A 22 11.19 -20.12 0.28
C TYR A 22 10.47 -20.21 -1.07
N LYS A 23 10.07 -21.41 -1.49
CA LYS A 23 9.28 -21.61 -2.71
C LYS A 23 7.87 -21.02 -2.58
N GLN A 24 7.18 -21.24 -1.45
CA GLN A 24 5.89 -20.61 -1.16
C GLN A 24 6.01 -19.08 -1.10
N LEU A 25 7.08 -18.59 -0.45
CA LEU A 25 7.36 -17.17 -0.34
C LEU A 25 7.52 -16.54 -1.72
N LEU A 26 8.34 -17.11 -2.59
CA LEU A 26 8.50 -16.62 -3.96
C LEU A 26 7.20 -16.68 -4.76
N HIS A 27 6.40 -17.72 -4.59
CA HIS A 27 5.16 -17.90 -5.34
C HIS A 27 4.06 -16.90 -4.93
N ILE A 28 4.02 -16.47 -3.68
CA ILE A 28 3.01 -15.54 -3.15
C ILE A 28 3.56 -14.11 -3.10
N VAL A 29 4.74 -13.93 -2.50
CA VAL A 29 5.29 -12.61 -2.22
C VAL A 29 5.79 -11.90 -3.48
N ALA A 30 6.50 -12.61 -4.37
CA ALA A 30 7.04 -11.98 -5.58
C ALA A 30 5.95 -11.39 -6.49
N PRO A 31 4.85 -12.11 -6.82
CA PRO A 31 3.76 -11.50 -7.58
C PRO A 31 3.11 -10.32 -6.87
N ILE A 32 2.92 -10.38 -5.54
CA ILE A 32 2.33 -9.29 -4.78
C ILE A 32 3.24 -8.05 -4.81
N SER A 33 4.54 -8.24 -4.57
CA SER A 33 5.52 -7.14 -4.61
C SER A 33 5.60 -6.53 -6.00
N PHE A 34 5.56 -7.35 -7.07
CA PHE A 34 5.52 -6.88 -8.44
C PHE A 34 4.25 -6.07 -8.73
N GLN A 35 3.09 -6.51 -8.22
CA GLN A 35 1.82 -5.76 -8.35
C GLN A 35 1.90 -4.38 -7.70
N TYR A 36 2.48 -4.28 -6.48
CA TYR A 36 2.66 -3.00 -5.80
C TYR A 36 3.62 -2.08 -6.55
N LEU A 37 4.70 -2.65 -7.09
CA LEU A 37 5.66 -1.90 -7.92
C LEU A 37 4.97 -1.35 -9.17
N MET A 38 4.23 -2.18 -9.90
CA MET A 38 3.49 -1.76 -11.10
C MET A 38 2.46 -0.67 -10.79
N ALA A 39 1.75 -0.78 -9.67
CA ALA A 39 0.81 0.25 -9.23
C ALA A 39 1.48 1.62 -8.98
N SER A 40 2.73 1.63 -8.49
CA SER A 40 3.49 2.87 -8.29
C SER A 40 3.84 3.57 -9.61
N PHE A 41 4.01 2.81 -10.70
CA PHE A 41 4.30 3.38 -12.02
C PHE A 41 3.10 4.07 -12.67
N VAL A 42 1.85 3.70 -12.33
CA VAL A 42 0.65 4.36 -12.89
C VAL A 42 0.66 5.84 -12.56
N SER A 43 0.76 6.19 -11.27
CA SER A 43 0.74 7.58 -10.83
C SER A 43 1.89 8.41 -11.41
N ALA A 44 3.07 7.79 -11.56
CA ALA A 44 4.22 8.45 -12.18
C ALA A 44 3.98 8.68 -13.68
N SER A 45 3.41 7.71 -14.39
CA SER A 45 3.08 7.81 -15.82
C SER A 45 2.01 8.86 -16.09
N ASP A 46 0.95 8.91 -15.28
CA ASP A 46 -0.13 9.89 -15.41
C ASP A 46 0.42 11.30 -15.26
N ALA A 47 1.20 11.55 -14.21
CA ALA A 47 1.83 12.86 -13.98
C ALA A 47 2.80 13.25 -15.11
N PHE A 48 3.60 12.31 -15.60
CA PHE A 48 4.53 12.52 -16.70
C PHE A 48 3.80 12.90 -18.00
N MET A 49 2.76 12.16 -18.38
CA MET A 49 1.99 12.44 -19.59
C MET A 49 1.24 13.78 -19.54
N LEU A 50 0.63 14.10 -18.39
CA LEU A 50 -0.04 15.38 -18.22
C LEU A 50 0.93 16.57 -18.19
N GLY A 51 2.16 16.36 -17.70
CA GLY A 51 3.23 17.35 -17.74
C GLY A 51 3.66 17.76 -19.16
N PHE A 52 3.50 16.87 -20.15
CA PHE A 52 3.71 17.22 -21.56
C PHE A 52 2.55 18.01 -22.19
N LEU A 53 1.38 17.97 -21.59
CA LEU A 53 0.22 18.69 -22.12
C LEU A 53 0.27 20.17 -21.75
N ASP A 54 0.12 20.49 -20.47
CA ASP A 54 0.22 21.82 -19.89
C ASP A 54 0.40 21.78 -18.36
N GLN A 55 0.98 22.85 -17.81
CA GLN A 55 1.26 22.99 -16.39
C GLN A 55 -0.01 22.97 -15.51
N ASP A 56 -1.11 23.59 -15.99
CA ASP A 56 -2.35 23.66 -15.22
C ASP A 56 -3.02 22.30 -15.11
N SER A 57 -2.99 21.48 -16.17
CA SER A 57 -3.52 20.11 -16.16
C SER A 57 -2.72 19.21 -15.22
N LEU A 58 -1.40 19.35 -15.18
CA LEU A 58 -0.54 18.62 -14.23
C LEU A 58 -0.86 19.08 -12.79
N ALA A 59 -0.94 20.36 -12.53
CA ALA A 59 -1.25 20.91 -11.20
C ALA A 59 -2.66 20.50 -10.74
N ALA A 60 -3.66 20.64 -11.60
CA ALA A 60 -5.04 20.24 -11.29
C ALA A 60 -5.15 18.74 -11.00
N SER A 61 -4.48 17.89 -11.79
CA SER A 61 -4.43 16.45 -11.57
C SER A 61 -3.76 16.09 -10.25
N SER A 62 -2.63 16.74 -9.93
CA SER A 62 -1.93 16.53 -8.65
C SER A 62 -2.81 16.79 -7.43
N LEU A 63 -3.62 17.87 -7.49
CA LEU A 63 -4.57 18.19 -6.43
C LEU A 63 -5.75 17.21 -6.42
N ALA A 64 -6.32 16.90 -7.57
CA ALA A 64 -7.46 15.99 -7.68
C ALA A 64 -7.13 14.57 -7.21
N THR A 65 -5.92 14.07 -7.44
CA THR A 65 -5.48 12.73 -7.02
C THR A 65 -5.34 12.56 -5.51
N GLN A 66 -5.40 13.63 -4.71
CA GLN A 66 -5.52 13.52 -3.26
C GLN A 66 -6.81 12.81 -2.83
N ILE A 67 -7.89 12.90 -3.61
CA ILE A 67 -9.15 12.20 -3.29
C ILE A 67 -9.03 10.68 -3.49
N PRO A 68 -8.54 10.14 -4.62
CA PRO A 68 -8.17 8.73 -4.73
C PRO A 68 -7.20 8.25 -3.64
N PHE A 69 -6.23 9.08 -3.23
CA PHE A 69 -5.33 8.74 -2.13
C PHE A 69 -6.09 8.56 -0.81
N VAL A 70 -6.93 9.51 -0.41
CA VAL A 70 -7.76 9.40 0.79
C VAL A 70 -8.65 8.16 0.71
N TYR A 71 -9.30 7.89 -0.43
CA TYR A 71 -10.09 6.71 -0.65
C TYR A 71 -9.27 5.42 -0.46
N SER A 72 -8.02 5.42 -0.89
CA SER A 72 -7.13 4.26 -0.77
C SER A 72 -6.86 3.85 0.69
N LEU A 73 -6.87 4.80 1.62
CA LEU A 73 -6.73 4.52 3.06
C LEU A 73 -7.91 3.70 3.59
N PHE A 74 -9.13 3.97 3.10
CA PHE A 74 -10.33 3.23 3.50
C PHE A 74 -10.35 1.82 2.91
N TYR A 75 -10.28 1.70 1.58
CA TYR A 75 -10.33 0.35 0.99
C TYR A 75 -9.13 -0.50 1.40
N GLY A 76 -7.94 0.10 1.58
CA GLY A 76 -6.77 -0.58 2.09
C GLY A 76 -7.00 -1.22 3.46
N ALA A 77 -7.62 -0.48 4.39
CA ALA A 77 -7.99 -1.01 5.70
C ALA A 77 -8.99 -2.18 5.58
N PHE A 78 -9.97 -2.11 4.69
CA PHE A 78 -10.93 -3.19 4.48
C PHE A 78 -10.28 -4.43 3.87
N VAL A 79 -9.34 -4.26 2.93
CA VAL A 79 -8.55 -5.37 2.36
C VAL A 79 -7.65 -6.00 3.43
N PHE A 80 -6.97 -5.20 4.25
CA PHE A 80 -6.16 -5.74 5.35
C PHE A 80 -7.03 -6.48 6.37
N GLY A 81 -8.16 -5.92 6.79
CA GLY A 81 -9.10 -6.58 7.68
C GLY A 81 -9.66 -7.89 7.11
N PHE A 82 -9.96 -7.92 5.82
CA PHE A 82 -10.31 -9.13 5.10
C PHE A 82 -9.18 -10.17 5.17
N ASN A 83 -7.97 -9.79 4.82
CA ASN A 83 -6.81 -10.70 4.79
C ASN A 83 -6.52 -11.32 6.16
N VAL A 84 -6.64 -10.55 7.25
CA VAL A 84 -6.41 -11.02 8.63
C VAL A 84 -7.28 -12.24 8.97
N LEU A 85 -8.56 -12.14 8.71
CA LEU A 85 -9.51 -13.23 9.02
C LEU A 85 -9.52 -14.29 7.92
N ALA A 86 -9.65 -13.88 6.65
CA ALA A 86 -9.81 -14.80 5.54
C ALA A 86 -8.61 -15.73 5.37
N ALA A 87 -7.37 -15.25 5.61
CA ALA A 87 -6.18 -16.10 5.53
C ALA A 87 -6.22 -17.23 6.57
N GLN A 88 -6.62 -16.96 7.82
CA GLN A 88 -6.71 -17.99 8.84
C GLN A 88 -7.86 -18.97 8.58
N TYR A 89 -9.05 -18.49 8.20
CA TYR A 89 -10.17 -19.38 7.85
C TYR A 89 -9.89 -20.21 6.58
N TRP A 90 -9.18 -19.64 5.60
CA TRP A 90 -8.70 -20.38 4.45
C TRP A 90 -7.70 -21.48 4.84
N GLY A 91 -6.73 -21.15 5.70
CA GLY A 91 -5.79 -22.14 6.27
C GLY A 91 -6.48 -23.28 7.01
N LYS A 92 -7.56 -22.99 7.74
CA LYS A 92 -8.42 -23.97 8.41
C LYS A 92 -9.25 -24.83 7.43
N GLY A 93 -9.40 -24.38 6.17
CA GLY A 93 -10.23 -25.03 5.15
C GLY A 93 -11.71 -24.64 5.21
N ASP A 94 -12.08 -23.65 6.01
CA ASP A 94 -13.45 -23.16 6.18
C ASP A 94 -13.82 -22.11 5.13
N LYS A 95 -14.19 -22.59 3.95
CA LYS A 95 -14.59 -21.73 2.81
C LYS A 95 -15.85 -20.91 3.08
N LYS A 96 -16.78 -21.41 3.90
CA LYS A 96 -18.04 -20.71 4.20
C LYS A 96 -17.77 -19.44 4.99
N SER A 97 -16.91 -19.50 6.01
CA SER A 97 -16.50 -18.32 6.77
C SER A 97 -15.75 -17.32 5.89
N VAL A 98 -14.92 -17.77 4.93
CA VAL A 98 -14.27 -16.87 3.94
C VAL A 98 -15.32 -16.15 3.08
N GLU A 99 -16.38 -16.83 2.63
CA GLU A 99 -17.48 -16.19 1.87
C GLU A 99 -18.22 -15.13 2.69
N GLU A 100 -18.43 -15.36 3.97
CA GLU A 100 -19.04 -14.40 4.88
C GLU A 100 -18.15 -13.17 5.10
N ILE A 101 -16.85 -13.39 5.37
CA ILE A 101 -15.87 -12.31 5.55
C ILE A 101 -15.75 -11.49 4.24
N LEU A 102 -15.70 -12.17 3.08
CA LEU A 102 -15.71 -11.53 1.76
C LEU A 102 -16.92 -10.62 1.60
N THR A 103 -18.10 -11.12 1.97
CA THR A 103 -19.36 -10.37 1.85
C THR A 103 -19.38 -9.15 2.75
N ILE A 104 -18.85 -9.26 3.98
CA ILE A 104 -18.75 -8.15 4.91
C ILE A 104 -17.78 -7.09 4.36
N ALA A 105 -16.58 -7.49 3.97
CA ALA A 105 -15.55 -6.59 3.45
C ALA A 105 -16.03 -5.86 2.18
N MET A 106 -16.65 -6.60 1.26
CA MET A 106 -17.20 -6.06 0.01
C MET A 106 -18.30 -5.04 0.25
N ARG A 107 -19.20 -5.31 1.20
CA ARG A 107 -20.26 -4.36 1.58
C ARG A 107 -19.68 -3.01 1.94
N TYR A 108 -18.70 -2.97 2.85
CA TYR A 108 -18.13 -1.70 3.31
C TYR A 108 -17.25 -1.04 2.26
N ALA A 109 -16.50 -1.81 1.48
CA ALA A 109 -15.72 -1.28 0.36
C ALA A 109 -16.62 -0.61 -0.69
N LEU A 110 -17.76 -1.23 -1.02
CA LEU A 110 -18.72 -0.65 -1.96
C LEU A 110 -19.48 0.55 -1.37
N LEU A 111 -19.88 0.51 -0.09
CA LEU A 111 -20.53 1.65 0.56
C LEU A 111 -19.64 2.90 0.51
N VAL A 112 -18.37 2.76 0.88
CA VAL A 112 -17.41 3.87 0.83
C VAL A 112 -17.10 4.24 -0.62
N GLY A 113 -16.97 3.27 -1.53
CA GLY A 113 -16.78 3.52 -2.96
C GLY A 113 -17.93 4.31 -3.58
N ILE A 114 -19.18 3.97 -3.26
CA ILE A 114 -20.36 4.70 -3.70
C ILE A 114 -20.38 6.11 -3.10
N LEU A 115 -20.04 6.26 -1.82
CA LEU A 115 -19.95 7.59 -1.18
C LEU A 115 -18.96 8.50 -1.93
N PHE A 116 -17.73 8.02 -2.17
CA PHE A 116 -16.73 8.80 -2.91
C PHE A 116 -17.16 9.07 -4.35
N SER A 117 -17.76 8.09 -5.02
CA SER A 117 -18.29 8.22 -6.38
C SER A 117 -19.36 9.32 -6.47
N VAL A 118 -20.33 9.32 -5.55
CA VAL A 118 -21.40 10.33 -5.52
C VAL A 118 -20.83 11.71 -5.19
N LEU A 119 -19.96 11.82 -4.21
CA LEU A 119 -19.33 13.09 -3.84
C LEU A 119 -18.56 13.69 -5.01
N THR A 120 -17.72 12.91 -5.68
CA THR A 120 -16.91 13.38 -6.81
C THR A 120 -17.72 13.62 -8.08
N ALA A 121 -18.84 12.94 -8.28
CA ALA A 121 -19.76 13.21 -9.40
C ALA A 121 -20.62 14.46 -9.18
N CYS A 122 -21.16 14.65 -7.97
CA CYS A 122 -22.15 15.70 -7.68
C CYS A 122 -21.52 17.04 -7.31
N ILE A 123 -20.42 17.04 -6.52
CA ILE A 123 -19.83 18.24 -5.96
C ILE A 123 -18.31 18.39 -6.21
N PRO A 124 -17.78 18.02 -7.40
CA PRO A 124 -16.33 18.00 -7.65
C PRO A 124 -15.68 19.39 -7.49
N GLY A 125 -16.37 20.47 -7.90
CA GLY A 125 -15.86 21.84 -7.75
C GLY A 125 -15.71 22.27 -6.30
N GLN A 126 -16.65 21.89 -5.41
CA GLN A 126 -16.55 22.17 -3.98
C GLN A 126 -15.38 21.41 -3.34
N ILE A 127 -15.17 20.18 -3.78
CA ILE A 127 -14.02 19.36 -3.33
C ILE A 127 -12.71 20.02 -3.75
N MET A 128 -12.59 20.49 -5.00
CA MET A 128 -11.38 21.16 -5.48
C MET A 128 -11.09 22.46 -4.74
N ARG A 129 -12.13 23.20 -4.32
CA ARG A 129 -11.98 24.44 -3.52
C ARG A 129 -11.33 24.22 -2.15
N ILE A 130 -11.30 22.99 -1.65
CA ILE A 130 -10.57 22.64 -0.40
C ILE A 130 -9.05 22.75 -0.64
N PHE A 131 -8.59 22.49 -1.86
CA PHE A 131 -7.17 22.43 -2.20
C PHE A 131 -6.62 23.70 -2.85
N THR A 132 -7.45 24.46 -3.57
CA THR A 132 -7.01 25.65 -4.30
C THR A 132 -8.14 26.66 -4.45
N ALA A 133 -7.74 27.94 -4.55
CA ALA A 133 -8.63 29.05 -4.89
C ALA A 133 -8.58 29.41 -6.39
N ASP A 134 -7.66 28.83 -7.16
CA ASP A 134 -7.49 29.11 -8.59
C ASP A 134 -8.66 28.53 -9.41
N PRO A 135 -9.45 29.39 -10.13
CA PRO A 135 -10.60 28.91 -10.89
C PRO A 135 -10.24 27.91 -11.99
N VAL A 136 -9.09 28.07 -12.65
CA VAL A 136 -8.65 27.18 -13.73
C VAL A 136 -8.36 25.78 -13.20
N LEU A 137 -7.65 25.69 -12.06
CA LEU A 137 -7.35 24.41 -11.42
C LEU A 137 -8.61 23.76 -10.85
N ILE A 138 -9.56 24.56 -10.35
CA ILE A 138 -10.85 24.04 -9.87
C ILE A 138 -11.64 23.44 -11.04
N GLU A 139 -11.73 24.12 -12.19
CA GLU A 139 -12.46 23.62 -13.34
C GLU A 139 -11.85 22.34 -13.90
N LYS A 140 -10.56 22.34 -14.21
CA LYS A 140 -9.85 21.15 -14.73
C LYS A 140 -9.90 19.97 -13.73
N GLY A 141 -9.68 20.22 -12.44
CA GLY A 141 -9.75 19.21 -11.41
C GLY A 141 -11.18 18.64 -11.21
N ALA A 142 -12.21 19.50 -11.33
CA ALA A 142 -13.59 19.06 -11.27
C ALA A 142 -13.97 18.17 -12.45
N VAL A 143 -13.48 18.45 -13.66
CA VAL A 143 -13.65 17.58 -14.84
C VAL A 143 -13.00 16.22 -14.58
N TYR A 144 -11.76 16.20 -14.07
CA TYR A 144 -11.06 14.96 -13.71
C TYR A 144 -11.86 14.14 -12.69
N LEU A 145 -12.25 14.75 -11.55
CA LEU A 145 -12.96 14.06 -10.46
C LEU A 145 -14.31 13.52 -10.91
N ARG A 146 -15.07 14.27 -11.71
CA ARG A 146 -16.34 13.80 -12.25
C ARG A 146 -16.16 12.63 -13.18
N THR A 147 -15.17 12.67 -14.06
CA THR A 147 -14.89 11.59 -15.01
C THR A 147 -14.43 10.33 -14.30
N VAL A 148 -13.53 10.44 -13.29
CA VAL A 148 -12.99 9.30 -12.55
C VAL A 148 -13.96 8.72 -11.52
N SER A 149 -15.11 9.36 -11.26
CA SER A 149 -16.03 9.02 -10.15
C SER A 149 -16.43 7.54 -10.12
N LEU A 150 -16.76 6.94 -11.27
CA LEU A 150 -17.14 5.53 -11.35
C LEU A 150 -16.00 4.59 -10.89
N SER A 151 -14.75 4.99 -11.07
CA SER A 151 -13.61 4.15 -10.70
C SER A 151 -13.53 3.84 -9.21
N PHE A 152 -14.09 4.66 -8.32
CA PHE A 152 -14.10 4.40 -6.88
C PHE A 152 -14.86 3.11 -6.54
N VAL A 153 -16.06 2.91 -7.12
CA VAL A 153 -16.85 1.70 -6.91
C VAL A 153 -16.13 0.48 -7.47
N LEU A 154 -15.61 0.59 -8.70
CA LEU A 154 -14.88 -0.50 -9.37
C LEU A 154 -13.60 -0.87 -8.62
N THR A 155 -12.85 0.13 -8.12
CA THR A 155 -11.62 -0.11 -7.33
C THR A 155 -11.95 -0.81 -6.01
N GLY A 156 -12.98 -0.38 -5.26
CA GLY A 156 -13.39 -1.06 -4.04
C GLY A 156 -13.70 -2.53 -4.28
N PHE A 157 -14.42 -2.83 -5.36
CA PHE A 157 -14.74 -4.18 -5.77
C PHE A 157 -13.49 -5.01 -6.11
N THR A 158 -12.64 -4.50 -7.00
CA THR A 158 -11.46 -5.24 -7.49
C THR A 158 -10.43 -5.48 -6.40
N GLN A 159 -10.21 -4.52 -5.51
CA GLN A 159 -9.21 -4.64 -4.45
C GLN A 159 -9.58 -5.72 -3.41
N ILE A 160 -10.85 -5.85 -3.06
CA ILE A 160 -11.31 -6.95 -2.18
C ILE A 160 -11.12 -8.31 -2.87
N TYR A 161 -11.44 -8.41 -4.16
CA TYR A 161 -11.21 -9.65 -4.91
C TYR A 161 -9.72 -9.96 -5.13
N TYR A 162 -8.85 -8.95 -5.26
CA TYR A 162 -7.40 -9.17 -5.25
C TYR A 162 -6.94 -9.75 -3.90
N GLY A 163 -7.51 -9.27 -2.78
CA GLY A 163 -7.32 -9.89 -1.47
C GLY A 163 -7.73 -11.35 -1.46
N LEU A 164 -8.91 -11.66 -1.98
CA LEU A 164 -9.42 -13.03 -2.08
C LEU A 164 -8.50 -13.93 -2.91
N LEU A 165 -8.08 -13.50 -4.11
CA LEU A 165 -7.18 -14.27 -4.96
C LEU A 165 -5.84 -14.56 -4.28
N LYS A 166 -5.31 -13.58 -3.54
CA LYS A 166 -4.06 -13.74 -2.77
C LYS A 166 -4.24 -14.77 -1.64
N VAL A 167 -5.35 -14.69 -0.90
CA VAL A 167 -5.68 -15.62 0.18
C VAL A 167 -5.94 -17.04 -0.34
N CYS A 168 -6.50 -17.18 -1.54
CA CYS A 168 -6.78 -18.47 -2.18
C CYS A 168 -5.59 -19.02 -3.00
N ASP A 169 -4.37 -18.62 -2.71
CA ASP A 169 -3.13 -19.07 -3.36
C ASP A 169 -3.02 -18.72 -4.87
N HIS A 170 -3.81 -17.74 -5.33
CA HIS A 170 -3.83 -17.25 -6.70
C HIS A 170 -3.22 -15.84 -6.85
N ALA A 171 -2.22 -15.53 -6.02
CA ALA A 171 -1.54 -14.22 -6.03
C ALA A 171 -0.96 -13.86 -7.41
N GLY A 172 -0.45 -14.85 -8.16
CA GLY A 172 0.05 -14.63 -9.52
C GLY A 172 -1.02 -14.10 -10.47
N LEU A 173 -2.26 -14.57 -10.36
CA LEU A 173 -3.37 -14.10 -11.21
C LEU A 173 -3.77 -12.66 -10.84
N SER A 174 -3.83 -12.31 -9.55
CA SER A 174 -4.12 -10.92 -9.14
C SER A 174 -3.04 -9.96 -9.64
N SER A 175 -1.77 -10.37 -9.58
CA SER A 175 -0.64 -9.58 -10.07
C SER A 175 -0.67 -9.42 -11.59
N MET A 176 -0.99 -10.48 -12.32
CA MET A 176 -1.11 -10.45 -13.79
C MET A 176 -2.22 -9.50 -14.23
N ILE A 177 -3.43 -9.62 -13.65
CA ILE A 177 -4.55 -8.74 -13.98
C ILE A 177 -4.19 -7.28 -13.68
N GLY A 178 -3.66 -7.00 -12.50
CA GLY A 178 -3.26 -5.66 -12.10
C GLY A 178 -2.18 -5.07 -13.02
N SER A 179 -1.17 -5.86 -13.39
CA SER A 179 -0.10 -5.40 -14.30
C SER A 179 -0.62 -5.14 -15.71
N LEU A 180 -1.50 -6.00 -16.24
CA LEU A 180 -2.14 -5.77 -17.54
C LEU A 180 -3.01 -4.50 -17.52
N ALA A 181 -3.72 -4.24 -16.43
CA ALA A 181 -4.50 -3.02 -16.28
C ALA A 181 -3.62 -1.76 -16.23
N VAL A 182 -2.43 -1.84 -15.61
CA VAL A 182 -1.43 -0.75 -15.63
C VAL A 182 -0.98 -0.47 -17.06
N VAL A 183 -0.59 -1.50 -17.80
CA VAL A 183 -0.17 -1.35 -19.21
C VAL A 183 -1.31 -0.77 -20.05
N LEU A 184 -2.53 -1.29 -19.89
CA LEU A 184 -3.70 -0.78 -20.57
C LEU A 184 -3.96 0.69 -20.23
N ASN A 185 -3.86 1.08 -18.96
CA ASN A 185 -4.02 2.46 -18.53
C ASN A 185 -2.99 3.38 -19.20
N ILE A 186 -1.71 3.01 -19.22
CA ILE A 186 -0.64 3.79 -19.87
C ILE A 186 -0.93 3.97 -21.38
N VAL A 187 -1.33 2.91 -22.06
CA VAL A 187 -1.67 2.97 -23.49
C VAL A 187 -2.90 3.85 -23.73
N LEU A 188 -3.95 3.68 -22.94
CA LEU A 188 -5.16 4.50 -23.05
C LEU A 188 -4.91 5.96 -22.66
N ASN A 189 -4.04 6.24 -21.72
CA ASN A 189 -3.59 7.60 -21.41
C ASN A 189 -2.97 8.26 -22.65
N ALA A 190 -2.04 7.57 -23.33
CA ALA A 190 -1.45 8.11 -24.54
C ALA A 190 -2.50 8.37 -25.63
N VAL A 191 -3.46 7.46 -25.79
CA VAL A 191 -4.53 7.61 -26.79
C VAL A 191 -5.47 8.76 -26.45
N PHE A 192 -5.97 8.85 -25.22
CA PHE A 192 -7.02 9.83 -24.89
C PHE A 192 -6.46 11.21 -24.51
N ILE A 193 -5.28 11.29 -23.90
CA ILE A 193 -4.67 12.59 -23.57
C ILE A 193 -4.26 13.32 -24.84
N PHE A 194 -3.55 12.63 -25.75
CA PHE A 194 -2.96 13.25 -26.95
C PHE A 194 -3.81 13.10 -28.20
N GLY A 195 -4.92 12.37 -28.16
CA GLY A 195 -5.81 12.18 -29.32
C GLY A 195 -5.22 11.30 -30.40
N LEU A 196 -4.56 10.20 -30.02
CA LEU A 196 -3.97 9.27 -30.98
C LEU A 196 -5.05 8.34 -31.58
N VAL A 197 -4.72 7.68 -32.69
CA VAL A 197 -5.57 6.67 -33.36
C VAL A 197 -6.96 7.22 -33.78
N GLY A 198 -7.04 8.51 -34.12
CA GLY A 198 -8.30 9.14 -34.57
C GLY A 198 -9.27 9.53 -33.45
N MET A 199 -8.87 9.41 -32.20
CA MET A 199 -9.66 9.91 -31.05
C MET A 199 -9.39 11.41 -30.84
N PRO A 200 -10.37 12.18 -30.33
CA PRO A 200 -10.13 13.58 -29.96
C PRO A 200 -9.17 13.67 -28.78
N ALA A 201 -8.29 14.67 -28.75
CA ALA A 201 -7.46 14.97 -27.61
C ALA A 201 -8.31 15.48 -26.44
N MET A 202 -8.42 14.69 -25.37
CA MET A 202 -9.28 14.96 -24.21
C MET A 202 -8.50 15.54 -23.02
N GLY A 203 -7.16 15.61 -23.09
CA GLY A 203 -6.33 16.16 -22.04
C GLY A 203 -6.55 15.47 -20.68
N ILE A 204 -6.80 16.25 -19.64
CA ILE A 204 -7.00 15.76 -18.26
C ILE A 204 -8.23 14.84 -18.14
N ALA A 205 -9.30 15.07 -18.90
CA ALA A 205 -10.45 14.16 -18.94
C ALA A 205 -10.09 12.81 -19.55
N GLY A 206 -9.16 12.80 -20.53
CA GLY A 206 -8.64 11.59 -21.16
C GLY A 206 -7.88 10.70 -20.15
N ALA A 207 -7.06 11.28 -19.28
CA ALA A 207 -6.39 10.55 -18.21
C ALA A 207 -7.39 9.89 -17.23
N ALA A 208 -8.42 10.64 -16.82
CA ALA A 208 -9.48 10.12 -15.97
C ALA A 208 -10.27 8.98 -16.65
N LEU A 209 -10.60 9.14 -17.94
CA LEU A 209 -11.31 8.11 -18.70
C LEU A 209 -10.47 6.84 -18.88
N ALA A 210 -9.18 6.97 -19.17
CA ALA A 210 -8.27 5.83 -19.26
C ALA A 210 -8.23 5.03 -17.95
N THR A 211 -8.23 5.73 -16.81
CA THR A 211 -8.33 5.10 -15.49
C THR A 211 -9.63 4.32 -15.34
N VAL A 212 -10.78 4.90 -15.70
CA VAL A 212 -12.07 4.20 -15.64
C VAL A 212 -12.08 2.95 -16.53
N CYS A 213 -11.59 3.06 -17.77
CA CYS A 213 -11.51 1.93 -18.69
C CYS A 213 -10.61 0.79 -18.15
N ALA A 214 -9.46 1.14 -17.55
CA ALA A 214 -8.59 0.16 -16.91
C ALA A 214 -9.27 -0.52 -15.72
N ARG A 215 -10.06 0.19 -14.90
CA ARG A 215 -10.82 -0.39 -13.78
C ARG A 215 -11.98 -1.28 -14.26
N ILE A 216 -12.64 -0.93 -15.36
CA ILE A 216 -13.63 -1.82 -15.99
C ILE A 216 -12.98 -3.12 -16.45
N PHE A 217 -11.83 -3.04 -17.13
CA PHE A 217 -11.06 -4.20 -17.54
C PHE A 217 -10.69 -5.08 -16.34
N GLU A 218 -10.13 -4.51 -15.27
CA GLU A 218 -9.80 -5.23 -14.04
C GLU A 218 -11.01 -5.94 -13.46
N THR A 219 -12.15 -5.25 -13.38
CA THR A 219 -13.38 -5.80 -12.82
C THR A 219 -13.85 -7.02 -13.61
N ILE A 220 -13.89 -6.92 -14.95
CA ILE A 220 -14.28 -8.03 -15.82
C ILE A 220 -13.29 -9.19 -15.68
N ALA A 221 -11.98 -8.92 -15.72
CA ALA A 221 -10.95 -9.95 -15.65
C ALA A 221 -11.00 -10.69 -14.30
N VAL A 222 -11.20 -9.98 -13.20
CA VAL A 222 -11.32 -10.57 -11.86
C VAL A 222 -12.56 -11.47 -11.77
N ILE A 223 -13.71 -11.04 -12.26
CA ILE A 223 -14.95 -11.85 -12.28
C ILE A 223 -14.74 -13.14 -13.06
N ILE A 224 -14.10 -13.08 -14.23
CA ILE A 224 -13.80 -14.25 -15.06
C ILE A 224 -12.89 -15.22 -14.28
N VAL A 225 -11.82 -14.72 -13.66
CA VAL A 225 -10.85 -15.55 -12.94
C VAL A 225 -11.48 -16.19 -11.70
N VAL A 226 -12.20 -15.42 -10.88
CA VAL A 226 -12.86 -15.92 -9.66
C VAL A 226 -13.88 -17.02 -10.00
N THR A 227 -14.61 -16.85 -11.10
CA THR A 227 -15.60 -17.82 -11.57
C THR A 227 -14.90 -19.09 -12.10
N LYS A 228 -13.87 -18.94 -12.92
CA LYS A 228 -13.10 -20.05 -13.51
C LYS A 228 -12.42 -20.93 -12.45
N TYR A 229 -11.82 -20.31 -11.44
CA TYR A 229 -11.10 -21.03 -10.37
C TYR A 229 -11.99 -21.43 -9.19
N LYS A 230 -13.30 -21.21 -9.28
CA LYS A 230 -14.29 -21.57 -8.25
C LYS A 230 -13.89 -21.05 -6.85
N CYS A 231 -13.40 -19.83 -6.79
CA CYS A 231 -13.10 -19.14 -5.55
C CYS A 231 -14.37 -18.97 -4.69
N PRO A 232 -14.26 -18.69 -3.38
CA PRO A 232 -15.38 -18.37 -2.52
C PRO A 232 -16.30 -17.32 -3.13
N LYS A 233 -17.63 -17.56 -3.06
CA LYS A 233 -18.63 -16.73 -3.70
C LYS A 233 -19.07 -15.60 -2.80
N LEU A 234 -19.43 -14.48 -3.41
CA LEU A 234 -20.07 -13.37 -2.71
C LEU A 234 -21.47 -13.78 -2.25
N GLY A 235 -21.75 -13.61 -0.96
CA GLY A 235 -23.06 -13.85 -0.40
C GLY A 235 -24.03 -12.68 -0.60
N ASN A 236 -25.19 -12.74 0.04
CA ASN A 236 -26.15 -11.63 0.03
C ASN A 236 -25.64 -10.46 0.87
N MET A 237 -25.30 -9.35 0.22
CA MET A 237 -24.77 -8.15 0.90
C MET A 237 -25.78 -7.40 1.75
N LEU A 238 -27.09 -7.64 1.57
CA LEU A 238 -28.15 -6.96 2.32
C LEU A 238 -28.42 -7.62 3.68
N VAL A 239 -28.01 -8.88 3.86
CA VAL A 239 -28.28 -9.65 5.07
C VAL A 239 -27.00 -9.92 5.85
N ILE A 240 -26.99 -9.63 7.14
CA ILE A 240 -25.93 -10.05 8.06
C ILE A 240 -26.30 -11.44 8.59
N LYS A 241 -25.67 -12.48 8.04
CA LYS A 241 -25.94 -13.87 8.41
C LYS A 241 -25.35 -14.19 9.79
N ASP A 242 -24.06 -13.90 9.98
CA ASP A 242 -23.36 -14.09 11.27
C ASP A 242 -23.01 -12.73 11.88
N ARG A 243 -23.81 -12.37 12.92
CA ARG A 243 -23.58 -11.13 13.67
C ARG A 243 -22.24 -11.13 14.41
N GLN A 244 -21.75 -12.30 14.78
CA GLN A 244 -20.49 -12.42 15.52
C GLN A 244 -19.30 -12.30 14.57
N MET A 245 -19.34 -12.90 13.36
CA MET A 245 -18.32 -12.71 12.32
C MET A 245 -18.20 -11.24 11.93
N HIS A 246 -19.33 -10.55 11.87
CA HIS A 246 -19.36 -9.11 11.62
C HIS A 246 -18.67 -8.32 12.74
N LYS A 247 -18.90 -8.67 14.02
CA LYS A 247 -18.20 -8.05 15.17
C LYS A 247 -16.68 -8.33 15.13
N ASP A 248 -16.30 -9.56 14.80
CA ASP A 248 -14.87 -9.93 14.70
C ASP A 248 -14.19 -9.19 13.55
N TYR A 249 -14.86 -9.05 12.40
CA TYR A 249 -14.32 -8.28 11.29
C TYR A 249 -13.99 -6.84 11.72
N TRP A 250 -14.91 -6.15 12.36
CA TRP A 250 -14.70 -4.78 12.83
C TRP A 250 -13.69 -4.69 13.98
N LYS A 251 -13.62 -5.68 14.84
CA LYS A 251 -12.63 -5.75 15.92
C LYS A 251 -11.20 -5.69 15.39
N TYR A 252 -10.91 -6.32 14.25
CA TYR A 252 -9.59 -6.31 13.64
C TYR A 252 -9.42 -5.20 12.61
N THR A 253 -10.48 -4.83 11.89
CA THR A 253 -10.42 -3.80 10.83
C THR A 253 -10.37 -2.38 11.41
N THR A 254 -11.06 -2.08 12.51
CA THR A 254 -11.06 -0.71 13.08
C THR A 254 -9.66 -0.21 13.44
N PRO A 255 -8.79 -0.98 14.13
CA PRO A 255 -7.43 -0.52 14.38
C PRO A 255 -6.63 -0.31 13.09
N LEU A 256 -6.84 -1.16 12.07
CA LEU A 256 -6.17 -1.00 10.76
C LEU A 256 -6.65 0.26 10.03
N LEU A 257 -7.95 0.59 10.13
CA LEU A 257 -8.49 1.82 9.55
C LEU A 257 -7.91 3.06 10.22
N VAL A 258 -7.86 3.08 11.55
CA VAL A 258 -7.23 4.17 12.32
C VAL A 258 -5.75 4.29 11.96
N ASN A 259 -5.05 3.17 11.81
CA ASN A 259 -3.64 3.16 11.41
C ASN A 259 -3.44 3.76 10.01
N GLN A 260 -4.23 3.33 9.03
CA GLN A 260 -4.16 3.85 7.65
C GLN A 260 -4.43 5.35 7.59
N ILE A 261 -5.47 5.83 8.26
CA ILE A 261 -5.80 7.26 8.31
C ILE A 261 -4.69 8.04 9.05
N GLY A 262 -4.21 7.51 10.17
CA GLY A 262 -3.14 8.11 10.95
C GLY A 262 -1.85 8.22 10.14
N TRP A 263 -1.46 7.17 9.43
CA TRP A 263 -0.29 7.15 8.56
C TRP A 263 -0.44 8.11 7.36
N GLY A 264 -1.58 8.07 6.67
CA GLY A 264 -1.85 8.95 5.54
C GLY A 264 -1.83 10.43 5.94
N GLY A 265 -2.44 10.76 7.08
CA GLY A 265 -2.37 12.10 7.65
C GLY A 265 -0.95 12.53 8.00
N GLY A 266 -0.14 11.62 8.58
CA GLY A 266 1.26 11.89 8.91
C GLY A 266 2.10 12.19 7.67
N VAL A 267 1.97 11.39 6.61
CA VAL A 267 2.65 11.63 5.33
C VAL A 267 2.25 12.97 4.72
N THR A 268 0.98 13.33 4.82
CA THR A 268 0.49 14.65 4.36
C THR A 268 1.13 15.77 5.19
N MET A 269 1.23 15.63 6.51
CA MET A 269 1.89 16.61 7.38
C MET A 269 3.38 16.76 7.07
N TYR A 270 4.09 15.71 6.68
CA TYR A 270 5.47 15.81 6.21
C TYR A 270 5.59 16.72 4.99
N SER A 271 4.69 16.56 4.03
CA SER A 271 4.65 17.39 2.83
C SER A 271 4.33 18.85 3.18
N VAL A 272 3.41 19.09 4.13
CA VAL A 272 3.08 20.44 4.63
C VAL A 272 4.29 21.09 5.29
N ILE A 273 4.97 20.41 6.20
CA ILE A 273 6.16 20.95 6.90
C ILE A 273 7.25 21.31 5.88
N MET A 274 7.57 20.39 4.95
CA MET A 274 8.58 20.62 3.93
C MET A 274 8.18 21.74 2.95
N GLY A 275 6.88 21.87 2.66
CA GLY A 275 6.33 22.94 1.82
C GLY A 275 6.58 24.35 2.37
N HIS A 276 6.55 24.50 3.69
CA HIS A 276 6.81 25.80 4.35
C HIS A 276 8.31 26.11 4.50
N MET A 277 9.20 25.15 4.24
CA MET A 277 10.65 25.36 4.29
C MET A 277 11.27 25.93 3.00
N GLY A 278 10.45 26.23 1.99
CA GLY A 278 10.85 26.86 0.74
C GLY A 278 10.76 25.94 -0.49
N SER A 279 10.83 26.56 -1.67
CA SER A 279 10.65 25.88 -2.95
C SER A 279 11.71 24.80 -3.22
N ASP A 280 12.97 25.08 -2.88
CA ASP A 280 14.07 24.14 -3.06
C ASP A 280 13.89 22.87 -2.19
N ALA A 281 13.47 23.06 -0.94
CA ALA A 281 13.17 21.96 -0.03
C ALA A 281 11.99 21.10 -0.52
N THR A 282 10.94 21.76 -1.00
CA THR A 282 9.74 21.10 -1.54
C THR A 282 10.05 20.30 -2.79
N ALA A 283 10.81 20.88 -3.73
CA ALA A 283 11.21 20.21 -4.97
C ALA A 283 12.07 18.99 -4.69
N ALA A 284 13.07 19.12 -3.82
CA ALA A 284 13.93 18.01 -3.41
C ALA A 284 13.13 16.89 -2.72
N ASN A 285 12.26 17.24 -1.77
CA ASN A 285 11.43 16.26 -1.05
C ASN A 285 10.44 15.53 -1.98
N SER A 286 9.87 16.22 -2.95
CA SER A 286 8.95 15.60 -3.92
C SER A 286 9.62 14.48 -4.70
N ILE A 287 10.83 14.73 -5.22
CA ILE A 287 11.58 13.72 -5.98
C ILE A 287 12.06 12.59 -5.05
N ALA A 288 12.60 12.93 -3.89
CA ALA A 288 13.04 11.93 -2.92
C ALA A 288 11.89 11.02 -2.47
N SER A 289 10.67 11.57 -2.31
CA SER A 289 9.49 10.79 -1.93
C SER A 289 9.00 9.86 -3.04
N ILE A 290 9.10 10.26 -4.31
CA ILE A 290 8.78 9.38 -5.46
C ILE A 290 9.71 8.16 -5.46
N VAL A 291 11.03 8.38 -5.38
CA VAL A 291 12.03 7.30 -5.34
C VAL A 291 11.78 6.38 -4.15
N ARG A 292 11.57 6.96 -2.98
CA ARG A 292 11.25 6.22 -1.74
C ARG A 292 9.99 5.38 -1.89
N THR A 293 8.90 5.92 -2.45
CA THR A 293 7.62 5.22 -2.62
C THR A 293 7.73 4.05 -3.56
N ILE A 294 8.43 4.20 -4.69
CA ILE A 294 8.66 3.11 -5.65
C ILE A 294 9.40 1.95 -4.96
N ILE A 295 10.45 2.23 -4.21
CA ILE A 295 11.21 1.19 -3.52
C ILE A 295 10.43 0.62 -2.33
N ALA A 296 9.73 1.45 -1.54
CA ALA A 296 8.91 1.00 -0.42
C ALA A 296 7.75 0.10 -0.87
N SER A 297 7.24 0.26 -2.09
CA SER A 297 6.19 -0.59 -2.64
C SER A 297 6.56 -2.08 -2.65
N LEU A 298 7.83 -2.40 -2.86
CA LEU A 298 8.35 -3.77 -2.75
C LEU A 298 8.23 -4.31 -1.31
N CYS A 299 8.60 -3.48 -0.32
CA CYS A 299 8.51 -3.84 1.09
C CYS A 299 7.05 -4.08 1.53
N TRP A 300 6.10 -3.24 1.06
CA TRP A 300 4.68 -3.41 1.33
C TRP A 300 4.12 -4.68 0.70
N GLY A 301 4.56 -5.03 -0.51
CA GLY A 301 4.20 -6.28 -1.15
C GLY A 301 4.64 -7.51 -0.35
N ILE A 302 5.87 -7.47 0.19
CA ILE A 302 6.40 -8.52 1.06
C ILE A 302 5.56 -8.65 2.33
N SER A 303 5.28 -7.52 2.99
CA SER A 303 4.45 -7.46 4.20
C SER A 303 3.07 -8.10 3.98
N ALA A 304 2.40 -7.75 2.88
CA ALA A 304 1.10 -8.32 2.52
C ALA A 304 1.17 -9.85 2.30
N GLY A 305 2.21 -10.34 1.61
CA GLY A 305 2.43 -11.77 1.40
C GLY A 305 2.73 -12.52 2.70
N VAL A 306 3.55 -11.94 3.57
CA VAL A 306 3.88 -12.49 4.90
C VAL A 306 2.63 -12.62 5.76
N SER A 307 1.75 -11.59 5.74
CA SER A 307 0.48 -11.64 6.48
C SER A 307 -0.40 -12.82 6.07
N ILE A 308 -0.49 -13.09 4.77
CA ILE A 308 -1.29 -14.21 4.24
C ILE A 308 -0.66 -15.55 4.63
N ILE A 309 0.64 -15.75 4.41
CA ILE A 309 1.32 -17.02 4.69
C ILE A 309 1.26 -17.37 6.18
N ILE A 310 1.58 -16.42 7.05
CA ILE A 310 1.50 -16.63 8.51
C ILE A 310 0.05 -16.85 8.92
N GLY A 311 -0.90 -16.07 8.38
CA GLY A 311 -2.32 -16.23 8.67
C GLY A 311 -2.82 -17.63 8.33
N GLN A 312 -2.51 -18.14 7.14
CA GLN A 312 -2.85 -19.52 6.73
C GLN A 312 -2.24 -20.57 7.67
N THR A 313 -0.97 -20.39 8.05
CA THR A 313 -0.26 -21.32 8.95
C THR A 313 -0.87 -21.34 10.35
N LEU A 314 -1.24 -20.17 10.88
CA LEU A 314 -1.95 -20.03 12.16
C LEU A 314 -3.35 -20.66 12.09
N GLY A 315 -4.07 -20.48 10.97
CA GLY A 315 -5.37 -21.09 10.72
C GLY A 315 -5.32 -22.63 10.69
N GLN A 316 -4.20 -23.22 10.24
CA GLN A 316 -3.92 -24.66 10.32
C GLN A 316 -3.58 -25.13 11.75
N ASN A 317 -3.58 -24.24 12.73
CA ASN A 317 -3.16 -24.50 14.11
C ASN A 317 -1.68 -24.91 14.28
N LYS A 318 -0.82 -24.55 13.31
CA LYS A 318 0.63 -24.82 13.32
C LYS A 318 1.39 -23.66 13.97
N LEU A 319 1.15 -23.42 15.26
CA LEU A 319 1.65 -22.23 15.96
C LEU A 319 3.19 -22.14 16.00
N GLU A 320 3.88 -23.25 16.26
CA GLU A 320 5.35 -23.28 16.30
C GLU A 320 5.98 -23.09 14.91
N GLU A 321 5.33 -23.58 13.86
CA GLU A 321 5.76 -23.36 12.49
C GLU A 321 5.61 -21.87 12.11
N ALA A 322 4.48 -21.25 12.42
CA ALA A 322 4.24 -19.82 12.23
C ALA A 322 5.29 -18.96 12.95
N LYS A 323 5.65 -19.33 14.21
CA LYS A 323 6.69 -18.65 14.98
C LYS A 323 8.07 -18.73 14.31
N LYS A 324 8.47 -19.92 13.83
CA LYS A 324 9.72 -20.11 13.08
C LYS A 324 9.72 -19.31 11.77
N MET A 325 8.60 -19.31 11.04
CA MET A 325 8.44 -18.55 9.82
C MET A 325 8.54 -17.03 10.08
N GLY A 326 7.92 -16.52 11.14
CA GLY A 326 8.04 -15.13 11.55
C GLY A 326 9.48 -14.67 11.71
N GLY A 327 10.32 -15.48 12.38
CA GLY A 327 11.75 -15.19 12.53
C GLY A 327 12.53 -15.18 11.22
N LYS A 328 12.14 -16.03 10.25
CA LYS A 328 12.75 -16.02 8.90
C LYS A 328 12.33 -14.80 8.11
N PHE A 329 11.06 -14.41 8.18
CA PHE A 329 10.56 -13.21 7.49
C PHE A 329 11.16 -11.91 8.04
N VAL A 330 11.34 -11.81 9.35
CA VAL A 330 12.05 -10.68 9.97
C VAL A 330 13.49 -10.57 9.47
N ARG A 331 14.23 -11.68 9.42
CA ARG A 331 15.59 -11.68 8.85
C ARG A 331 15.60 -11.31 7.37
N LEU A 332 14.68 -11.87 6.61
CA LEU A 332 14.55 -11.57 5.18
C LEU A 332 14.22 -10.10 4.95
N SER A 333 13.33 -9.49 5.75
CA SER A 333 12.98 -8.07 5.61
C SER A 333 14.17 -7.15 5.87
N ILE A 334 15.07 -7.49 6.80
CA ILE A 334 16.31 -6.74 7.03
C ILE A 334 17.21 -6.78 5.79
N TRP A 335 17.41 -7.97 5.19
CA TRP A 335 18.22 -8.12 3.98
C TRP A 335 17.61 -7.39 2.78
N ILE A 336 16.29 -7.47 2.60
CA ILE A 336 15.59 -6.77 1.52
C ILE A 336 15.64 -5.26 1.77
N GLY A 337 15.46 -4.80 3.00
CA GLY A 337 15.62 -3.40 3.36
C GLY A 337 17.02 -2.87 3.05
N ALA A 338 18.05 -3.64 3.41
CA ALA A 338 19.45 -3.28 3.13
C ALA A 338 19.73 -3.27 1.61
N ALA A 339 19.26 -4.27 0.87
CA ALA A 339 19.38 -4.31 -0.59
C ALA A 339 18.63 -3.14 -1.26
N SER A 340 17.43 -2.84 -0.79
CA SER A 340 16.63 -1.69 -1.27
C SER A 340 17.31 -0.36 -0.98
N GLY A 341 17.90 -0.20 0.21
CA GLY A 341 18.70 0.97 0.55
C GLY A 341 19.93 1.11 -0.35
N LEU A 342 20.63 0.01 -0.63
CA LEU A 342 21.75 0.00 -1.57
C LEU A 342 21.32 0.40 -2.98
N VAL A 343 20.17 -0.09 -3.46
CA VAL A 343 19.58 0.31 -4.75
C VAL A 343 19.33 1.81 -4.80
N ILE A 344 18.75 2.40 -3.73
CA ILE A 344 18.57 3.86 -3.66
C ILE A 344 19.91 4.59 -3.78
N LEU A 345 20.94 4.16 -3.04
CA LEU A 345 22.27 4.77 -3.09
C LEU A 345 22.90 4.70 -4.49
N LEU A 346 22.74 3.56 -5.17
CA LEU A 346 23.22 3.39 -6.55
C LEU A 346 22.45 4.22 -7.57
N LEU A 347 21.17 4.53 -7.31
CA LEU A 347 20.34 5.37 -8.14
C LEU A 347 20.63 6.88 -7.97
N ILE A 348 21.26 7.32 -6.88
CA ILE A 348 21.56 8.74 -6.63
C ILE A 348 22.24 9.41 -7.83
N PRO A 349 23.37 8.90 -8.38
CA PRO A 349 24.04 9.58 -9.49
C PRO A 349 23.17 9.63 -10.75
N LEU A 350 22.34 8.63 -10.99
CA LEU A 350 21.41 8.62 -12.13
C LEU A 350 20.33 9.68 -11.96
N VAL A 351 19.66 9.72 -10.79
CA VAL A 351 18.61 10.70 -10.47
C VAL A 351 19.15 12.13 -10.59
N LEU A 352 20.34 12.39 -10.03
CA LEU A 352 20.97 13.71 -10.09
C LEU A 352 21.41 14.13 -11.49
N ARG A 353 21.62 13.20 -12.44
CA ARG A 353 21.92 13.51 -13.84
C ARG A 353 20.69 13.81 -14.69
N VAL A 354 19.57 13.15 -14.38
CA VAL A 354 18.34 13.26 -15.18
C VAL A 354 17.54 14.49 -14.80
N ILE A 355 17.60 14.88 -13.53
CA ILE A 355 16.76 15.95 -12.98
C ILE A 355 17.52 17.26 -12.93
N THR A 356 16.89 18.33 -13.45
CA THR A 356 17.41 19.69 -13.42
C THR A 356 16.72 20.49 -12.36
N LEU A 357 17.43 20.82 -11.28
CA LEU A 357 16.98 21.66 -10.18
C LEU A 357 18.02 22.74 -9.91
N THR A 358 17.68 23.69 -9.02
CA THR A 358 18.65 24.65 -8.51
C THR A 358 19.81 23.93 -7.80
N PRO A 359 21.03 24.50 -7.73
CA PRO A 359 22.14 23.90 -7.02
C PRO A 359 21.80 23.55 -5.55
N GLN A 360 20.98 24.40 -4.89
CA GLN A 360 20.56 24.19 -3.52
C GLN A 360 19.57 23.02 -3.39
N ALA A 361 18.59 22.92 -4.28
CA ALA A 361 17.66 21.80 -4.31
C ALA A 361 18.36 20.47 -4.65
N MET A 362 19.36 20.50 -5.53
CA MET A 362 20.20 19.32 -5.84
C MET A 362 21.00 18.85 -4.61
N TYR A 363 21.55 19.79 -3.85
CA TYR A 363 22.23 19.49 -2.60
C TYR A 363 21.27 18.82 -1.61
N TYR A 364 20.06 19.38 -1.39
CA TYR A 364 19.04 18.79 -0.54
C TYR A 364 18.61 17.41 -1.03
N LEU A 365 18.35 17.25 -2.32
CA LEU A 365 17.93 15.99 -2.93
C LEU A 365 18.94 14.87 -2.67
N LYS A 366 20.24 15.14 -2.86
CA LYS A 366 21.31 14.16 -2.61
C LYS A 366 21.23 13.61 -1.19
N PHE A 367 21.15 14.49 -0.19
CA PHE A 367 21.10 14.06 1.22
C PHE A 367 19.74 13.40 1.58
N MET A 368 18.61 13.89 1.04
CA MET A 368 17.31 13.27 1.25
C MET A 368 17.23 11.86 0.65
N LEU A 369 17.91 11.59 -0.47
CA LEU A 369 18.02 10.23 -1.02
C LEU A 369 18.90 9.33 -0.14
N CYS A 370 19.97 9.85 0.45
CA CYS A 370 20.74 9.11 1.46
C CYS A 370 19.88 8.78 2.69
N MET A 371 19.07 9.73 3.16
CA MET A 371 18.11 9.50 4.24
C MET A 371 17.03 8.48 3.85
N ALA A 372 16.55 8.50 2.60
CA ALA A 372 15.61 7.52 2.09
C ALA A 372 16.21 6.10 2.07
N ALA A 373 17.49 5.95 1.74
CA ALA A 373 18.19 4.67 1.80
C ALA A 373 18.29 4.11 3.22
N TYR A 374 18.50 4.97 4.20
CA TYR A 374 18.46 4.62 5.61
C TYR A 374 17.02 4.28 6.05
N TYR A 375 16.05 5.14 5.73
CA TYR A 375 14.64 4.98 6.06
C TYR A 375 14.07 3.63 5.62
N ILE A 376 14.40 3.18 4.39
CA ILE A 376 13.81 1.98 3.81
C ILE A 376 14.19 0.70 4.57
N ILE A 377 15.31 0.68 5.29
CA ILE A 377 15.70 -0.44 6.14
C ILE A 377 14.73 -0.59 7.31
N GLY A 378 14.46 0.51 8.01
CA GLY A 378 13.48 0.55 9.09
C GLY A 378 12.07 0.26 8.60
N ASN A 379 11.67 0.85 7.47
CA ASN A 379 10.37 0.63 6.86
C ASN A 379 10.15 -0.84 6.45
N SER A 380 11.14 -1.50 5.86
CA SER A 380 11.05 -2.93 5.51
C SER A 380 10.82 -3.82 6.74
N LEU A 381 11.55 -3.56 7.82
CA LEU A 381 11.42 -4.30 9.07
C LEU A 381 10.04 -4.07 9.72
N ASN A 382 9.69 -2.81 9.93
CA ASN A 382 8.45 -2.45 10.62
C ASN A 382 7.21 -2.81 9.81
N SER A 383 7.18 -2.59 8.51
CA SER A 383 6.04 -3.00 7.67
C SER A 383 5.84 -4.52 7.70
N THR A 384 6.93 -5.31 7.69
CA THR A 384 6.83 -6.77 7.80
C THR A 384 6.26 -7.20 9.16
N ILE A 385 6.65 -6.54 10.25
CA ILE A 385 6.18 -6.89 11.60
C ILE A 385 4.79 -6.30 11.86
N ILE A 386 4.60 -4.98 11.68
CA ILE A 386 3.37 -4.25 12.05
C ILE A 386 2.23 -4.55 11.07
N SER A 387 2.50 -4.56 9.76
CA SER A 387 1.47 -4.76 8.74
C SER A 387 1.38 -6.20 8.23
N GLY A 388 2.44 -7.02 8.47
CA GLY A 388 2.50 -8.42 8.08
C GLY A 388 2.18 -9.36 9.25
N ILE A 389 3.10 -9.47 10.21
CA ILE A 389 3.10 -10.52 11.25
C ILE A 389 2.01 -10.27 12.30
N PHE A 390 1.94 -9.09 12.88
CA PHE A 390 0.97 -8.79 13.94
C PHE A 390 -0.49 -8.97 13.49
N PRO A 391 -0.92 -8.41 12.34
CA PRO A 391 -2.27 -8.62 11.87
C PRO A 391 -2.59 -10.07 11.56
N ALA A 392 -1.63 -10.86 11.04
CA ALA A 392 -1.82 -12.27 10.76
C ALA A 392 -2.32 -13.07 11.99
N GLY A 393 -1.87 -12.69 13.20
CA GLY A 393 -2.33 -13.26 14.47
C GLY A 393 -3.44 -12.46 15.17
N GLY A 394 -3.99 -11.45 14.52
CA GLY A 394 -5.05 -10.60 15.07
C GLY A 394 -4.58 -9.52 16.06
N ASP A 395 -3.27 -9.30 16.19
CA ASP A 395 -2.71 -8.24 17.06
C ASP A 395 -2.59 -6.91 16.31
N THR A 396 -3.75 -6.39 15.85
CA THR A 396 -3.82 -5.15 15.05
C THR A 396 -3.72 -3.88 15.90
N LYS A 397 -4.07 -3.95 17.18
CA LYS A 397 -4.10 -2.78 18.07
C LYS A 397 -2.72 -2.25 18.40
N PHE A 398 -1.76 -3.14 18.68
CA PHE A 398 -0.42 -2.71 19.06
C PHE A 398 0.29 -2.00 17.89
N GLY A 399 0.19 -2.55 16.68
CA GLY A 399 0.73 -1.91 15.49
C GLY A 399 0.17 -0.50 15.25
N MET A 400 -1.16 -0.36 15.36
CA MET A 400 -1.83 0.95 15.27
C MET A 400 -1.29 1.94 16.32
N ILE A 401 -1.19 1.52 17.58
CA ILE A 401 -0.69 2.40 18.66
C ILE A 401 0.74 2.84 18.37
N CYS A 402 1.62 1.91 17.97
CA CYS A 402 3.01 2.23 17.63
C CYS A 402 3.11 3.27 16.52
N ASP A 403 2.40 3.06 15.41
CA ASP A 403 2.46 3.96 14.27
C ASP A 403 1.86 5.33 14.59
N VAL A 404 0.63 5.37 15.15
CA VAL A 404 -0.06 6.63 15.42
C VAL A 404 0.67 7.45 16.50
N VAL A 405 1.10 6.82 17.59
CA VAL A 405 1.80 7.54 18.65
C VAL A 405 3.17 8.05 18.17
N THR A 406 3.94 7.23 17.45
CA THR A 406 5.24 7.68 16.92
C THR A 406 5.08 8.86 15.96
N LEU A 407 4.12 8.79 15.04
CA LEU A 407 3.87 9.85 14.07
C LEU A 407 3.35 11.13 14.73
N TRP A 408 2.25 11.02 15.49
CA TRP A 408 1.48 12.19 15.94
C TRP A 408 1.91 12.75 17.29
N CYS A 409 2.57 11.95 18.15
CA CYS A 409 3.08 12.46 19.45
C CYS A 409 4.57 12.79 19.44
N PHE A 410 5.35 12.26 18.47
CA PHE A 410 6.79 12.49 18.43
C PHE A 410 7.23 13.16 17.12
N VAL A 411 7.10 12.51 15.98
CA VAL A 411 7.77 12.94 14.76
C VAL A 411 7.16 14.19 14.15
N VAL A 412 5.84 14.26 14.00
CA VAL A 412 5.16 15.44 13.46
C VAL A 412 5.34 16.64 14.39
N PRO A 413 5.07 16.57 15.71
CA PRO A 413 5.28 17.71 16.60
C PRO A 413 6.75 18.17 16.64
N LEU A 414 7.71 17.23 16.68
CA LEU A 414 9.13 17.57 16.70
C LEU A 414 9.56 18.21 15.36
N GLY A 415 9.05 17.70 14.23
CA GLY A 415 9.29 18.29 12.92
C GLY A 415 8.72 19.70 12.81
N MET A 416 7.51 19.94 13.33
CA MET A 416 6.90 21.28 13.39
C MET A 416 7.71 22.24 14.29
N LEU A 417 8.11 21.79 15.47
CA LEU A 417 8.96 22.57 16.37
C LEU A 417 10.30 22.93 15.71
N ALA A 418 10.94 21.95 15.08
CA ALA A 418 12.21 22.16 14.37
C ALA A 418 12.07 23.14 13.21
N ALA A 419 11.00 23.03 12.41
CA ALA A 419 10.79 23.88 11.25
C ALA A 419 10.34 25.30 11.61
N PHE A 420 9.36 25.46 12.51
CA PHE A 420 8.66 26.73 12.73
C PHE A 420 9.13 27.49 13.98
N VAL A 421 9.65 26.80 15.00
CA VAL A 421 10.09 27.45 16.24
C VAL A 421 11.62 27.56 16.29
N TRP A 422 12.33 26.50 15.97
CA TRP A 422 13.81 26.49 16.02
C TRP A 422 14.44 26.98 14.73
N HIS A 423 13.66 27.16 13.65
CA HIS A 423 14.15 27.54 12.31
C HIS A 423 15.36 26.69 11.88
N ALA A 424 15.27 25.39 12.15
CA ALA A 424 16.34 24.44 11.90
C ALA A 424 16.62 24.27 10.38
N PRO A 425 17.86 23.91 10.00
CA PRO A 425 18.19 23.65 8.60
C PRO A 425 17.28 22.58 7.98
N VAL A 426 16.95 22.73 6.67
CA VAL A 426 16.06 21.83 5.92
C VAL A 426 16.43 20.34 6.10
N LEU A 427 17.72 20.02 6.03
CA LEU A 427 18.20 18.64 6.16
C LEU A 427 17.96 18.06 7.57
N LEU A 428 18.05 18.88 8.63
CA LEU A 428 17.76 18.43 9.99
C LEU A 428 16.27 18.12 10.16
N VAL A 429 15.39 18.96 9.62
CA VAL A 429 13.94 18.72 9.62
C VAL A 429 13.60 17.48 8.80
N ALA A 430 14.17 17.31 7.62
CA ALA A 430 14.00 16.11 6.80
C ALA A 430 14.46 14.84 7.53
N PHE A 431 15.58 14.91 8.25
CA PHE A 431 16.08 13.80 9.07
C PHE A 431 15.10 13.44 10.20
N ILE A 432 14.61 14.42 10.95
CA ILE A 432 13.60 14.22 12.00
C ILE A 432 12.36 13.52 11.45
N LEU A 433 11.85 13.98 10.30
CA LEU A 433 10.66 13.40 9.66
C LEU A 433 10.88 11.97 9.15
N THR A 434 12.12 11.54 8.94
CA THR A 434 12.45 10.16 8.53
C THR A 434 12.86 9.25 9.70
N MET A 435 12.86 9.75 10.94
CA MET A 435 13.21 8.95 12.14
C MET A 435 12.07 8.05 12.63
N ASP A 436 10.82 8.24 12.14
CA ASP A 436 9.64 7.50 12.62
C ASP A 436 9.85 5.98 12.60
N GLU A 437 10.49 5.45 11.55
CA GLU A 437 10.73 4.02 11.44
C GLU A 437 11.71 3.49 12.49
N PHE A 438 12.72 4.26 12.87
CA PHE A 438 13.72 3.81 13.84
C PHE A 438 13.27 3.98 15.28
N VAL A 439 12.53 5.03 15.57
CA VAL A 439 11.99 5.31 16.93
C VAL A 439 11.08 4.17 17.39
N LYS A 440 10.31 3.56 16.50
CA LYS A 440 9.37 2.48 16.85
C LYS A 440 10.03 1.09 16.91
N ILE A 441 11.21 0.86 16.29
CA ILE A 441 11.85 -0.47 16.24
C ILE A 441 11.97 -1.13 17.63
N PRO A 442 12.48 -0.46 18.70
CA PRO A 442 12.63 -1.12 20.00
C PRO A 442 11.30 -1.62 20.56
N ALA A 443 10.25 -0.79 20.51
CA ALA A 443 8.91 -1.17 20.98
C ALA A 443 8.31 -2.32 20.17
N VAL A 444 8.42 -2.25 18.85
CA VAL A 444 7.93 -3.26 17.92
C VAL A 444 8.65 -4.60 18.11
N TYR A 445 9.98 -4.56 18.23
CA TYR A 445 10.78 -5.79 18.39
C TYR A 445 10.56 -6.46 19.74
N ILE A 446 10.49 -5.69 20.83
CA ILE A 446 10.18 -6.20 22.18
C ILE A 446 8.78 -6.85 22.19
N HIS A 447 7.79 -6.23 21.55
CA HIS A 447 6.44 -6.80 21.46
C HIS A 447 6.41 -8.05 20.58
N TYR A 448 7.13 -8.04 19.45
CA TYR A 448 7.29 -9.20 18.58
C TYR A 448 7.83 -10.42 19.34
N MET A 449 8.86 -10.23 20.17
CA MET A 449 9.48 -11.30 20.98
C MET A 449 8.57 -11.84 22.09
N LYS A 450 7.50 -11.14 22.45
CA LYS A 450 6.47 -11.67 23.38
C LYS A 450 5.54 -12.69 22.74
N TYR A 451 5.63 -12.89 21.42
CA TYR A 451 4.85 -13.85 20.63
C TYR A 451 3.32 -13.79 20.84
N LYS A 452 2.78 -12.65 21.26
CA LYS A 452 1.33 -12.47 21.46
C LYS A 452 0.54 -12.57 20.15
N TRP A 453 1.22 -12.36 19.02
CA TRP A 453 0.69 -12.52 17.68
C TRP A 453 0.55 -13.98 17.24
N VAL A 454 1.20 -14.94 17.94
CA VAL A 454 1.09 -16.37 17.63
C VAL A 454 -0.23 -16.91 18.18
N LYS A 455 -1.31 -16.61 17.45
CA LYS A 455 -2.67 -16.94 17.89
C LYS A 455 -3.54 -17.36 16.72
N ASN A 456 -4.26 -18.47 16.89
CA ASN A 456 -5.36 -18.84 16.02
C ASN A 456 -6.60 -18.05 16.45
N ILE A 457 -7.18 -17.25 15.54
CA ILE A 457 -8.37 -16.42 15.80
C ILE A 457 -9.62 -17.01 15.13
N THR A 458 -9.50 -18.18 14.48
CA THR A 458 -10.66 -18.89 13.95
C THR A 458 -11.45 -19.55 15.07
N ARG A 459 -12.74 -19.75 14.86
CA ARG A 459 -13.63 -20.47 15.77
C ARG A 459 -13.79 -21.91 15.37
#